data_e6f3991d0f3b71598d76cc719fbc05c4
#
_entry.id   e6f3991d0f3b71598d76cc719fbc05c4
#
_cell.length_a   1.000
_cell.length_b   1.000
_cell.length_c   1.000
_cell.angle_alpha   90.00
_cell.angle_beta   90.00
_cell.angle_gamma   90.00
#
_symmetry.space_group_name_H-M   'P 1'
#
loop_
_entity.id
_entity.type
_entity.pdbx_description
1 polymer ?
#
loop_
_entity_poly.entity_id
_entity_poly.type
_entity_poly.pdbx_seq_one_letter_code
_entity_poly.pdbx_strand_id
1 'polypeptide(L)'
;MTCVRSLPEPMLPARVEVAALAVYGSPLLQVLAEPAPLQAGTGGEGLVAALARIALALQASDPVRLRRQESWWGRLLGRDVARQAQAQGLQAQLGVLVLQAREQAQGLAQRVQQRAQTIIDNDAAAAALEAWATFGAAQLASLEGAAQVALAPR
;
A
#
# COMPACT_ATOMS: atom_id res chain seq x y z
N MET A 1 -14.08 3.98 5.34
CA MET A 1 -15.19 3.26 4.67
C MET A 1 -14.61 2.65 3.42
N THR A 2 -14.34 1.35 3.45
CA THR A 2 -13.84 0.59 2.30
C THR A 2 -15.00 0.38 1.33
N CYS A 3 -14.95 1.08 0.20
CA CYS A 3 -15.89 0.85 -0.89
C CYS A 3 -15.47 -0.46 -1.56
N VAL A 4 -16.11 -1.56 -1.20
CA VAL A 4 -15.94 -2.83 -1.92
C VAL A 4 -16.48 -2.61 -3.33
N ARG A 5 -15.60 -2.68 -4.32
CA ARG A 5 -15.97 -2.52 -5.73
C ARG A 5 -16.90 -3.68 -6.10
N SER A 6 -18.17 -3.37 -6.39
CA SER A 6 -19.13 -4.36 -6.84
C SER A 6 -18.74 -4.80 -8.26
N LEU A 7 -18.28 -6.04 -8.39
CA LEU A 7 -17.95 -6.64 -9.69
C LEU A 7 -19.23 -7.22 -10.31
N PRO A 8 -19.45 -7.05 -11.63
CA PRO A 8 -20.63 -7.58 -12.30
C PRO A 8 -20.58 -9.11 -12.36
N GLU A 9 -21.73 -9.73 -12.12
CA GLU A 9 -21.89 -11.19 -12.24
C GLU A 9 -21.94 -11.61 -13.72
N PRO A 10 -21.49 -12.83 -14.07
CA PRO A 10 -21.53 -13.35 -15.42
C PRO A 10 -22.98 -13.55 -15.86
N MET A 11 -23.37 -12.87 -16.94
CA MET A 11 -24.71 -12.95 -17.53
C MET A 11 -24.61 -13.23 -19.02
N LEU A 12 -25.52 -14.08 -19.51
CA LEU A 12 -25.69 -14.26 -20.95
C LEU A 12 -26.49 -13.11 -21.56
N PRO A 13 -26.14 -12.70 -22.79
CA PRO A 13 -27.02 -11.85 -23.57
C PRO A 13 -28.35 -12.57 -23.84
N ALA A 14 -29.46 -11.84 -23.85
CA ALA A 14 -30.80 -12.37 -24.05
C ALA A 14 -30.97 -13.12 -25.39
N ARG A 15 -30.11 -12.87 -26.39
CA ARG A 15 -29.97 -13.59 -27.62
C ARG A 15 -28.51 -13.90 -27.88
N VAL A 16 -28.21 -15.17 -28.18
CA VAL A 16 -26.87 -15.66 -28.55
C VAL A 16 -26.61 -15.36 -30.01
N GLU A 17 -26.22 -14.12 -30.29
CA GLU A 17 -25.75 -13.67 -31.60
C GLU A 17 -24.24 -13.47 -31.58
N VAL A 18 -23.59 -13.61 -32.74
CA VAL A 18 -22.12 -13.46 -32.86
C VAL A 18 -21.66 -12.08 -32.33
N ALA A 19 -22.43 -11.03 -32.57
CA ALA A 19 -22.17 -9.71 -32.09
C ALA A 19 -22.26 -9.60 -30.55
N ALA A 20 -23.20 -10.31 -29.93
CA ALA A 20 -23.36 -10.36 -28.48
C ALA A 20 -22.24 -11.15 -27.81
N LEU A 21 -21.74 -12.21 -28.46
CA LEU A 21 -20.58 -12.97 -27.98
C LEU A 21 -19.29 -12.15 -28.05
N ALA A 22 -19.14 -11.30 -29.06
CA ALA A 22 -17.95 -10.43 -29.20
C ALA A 22 -17.81 -9.40 -28.06
N VAL A 23 -18.91 -9.02 -27.40
CA VAL A 23 -18.91 -8.09 -26.25
C VAL A 23 -19.05 -8.79 -24.90
N TYR A 24 -19.03 -10.14 -24.90
CA TYR A 24 -19.09 -10.93 -23.67
C TYR A 24 -17.92 -10.55 -22.74
N GLY A 25 -18.21 -10.29 -21.46
CA GLY A 25 -17.20 -9.87 -20.49
C GLY A 25 -16.82 -8.38 -20.53
N SER A 26 -17.26 -7.62 -21.54
CA SER A 26 -16.93 -6.18 -21.61
C SER A 26 -17.37 -5.37 -20.37
N PRO A 27 -18.51 -5.65 -19.69
CA PRO A 27 -18.87 -4.97 -18.45
C PRO A 27 -17.84 -5.19 -17.33
N LEU A 28 -17.30 -6.42 -17.22
CA LEU A 28 -16.24 -6.71 -16.25
C LEU A 28 -14.95 -6.00 -16.63
N LEU A 29 -14.55 -6.07 -17.90
CA LEU A 29 -13.32 -5.43 -18.39
C LEU A 29 -13.37 -3.91 -18.23
N GLN A 30 -14.51 -3.25 -18.43
CA GLN A 30 -14.68 -1.83 -18.18
C GLN A 30 -14.46 -1.46 -16.73
N VAL A 31 -14.99 -2.26 -15.80
CA VAL A 31 -14.77 -2.05 -14.35
C VAL A 31 -13.31 -2.28 -13.97
N LEU A 32 -12.64 -3.27 -14.57
CA LEU A 32 -11.23 -3.57 -14.31
C LEU A 32 -10.24 -2.61 -14.98
N ALA A 33 -10.64 -1.97 -16.09
CA ALA A 33 -9.79 -1.04 -16.84
C ALA A 33 -9.54 0.30 -16.10
N GLU A 34 -10.32 0.63 -15.08
CA GLU A 34 -10.02 1.76 -14.20
C GLU A 34 -8.82 1.44 -13.30
N PRO A 35 -7.63 2.01 -13.58
CA PRO A 35 -6.44 1.70 -12.79
C PRO A 35 -6.63 2.20 -11.36
N ALA A 36 -6.48 1.30 -10.39
CA ALA A 36 -6.28 1.72 -9.02
C ALA A 36 -4.98 2.55 -8.97
N PRO A 37 -4.98 3.75 -8.37
CA PRO A 37 -3.80 4.58 -8.32
C PRO A 37 -2.71 3.85 -7.50
N LEU A 38 -1.79 3.22 -8.20
CA LEU A 38 -0.58 2.66 -7.59
C LEU A 38 0.31 3.84 -7.19
N GLN A 39 0.25 4.22 -5.94
CA GLN A 39 1.24 5.15 -5.39
C GLN A 39 2.59 4.43 -5.35
N ALA A 40 3.42 4.72 -6.35
CA ALA A 40 4.83 4.37 -6.35
C ALA A 40 5.53 5.16 -5.23
N GLY A 41 5.51 4.64 -4.03
CA GLY A 41 6.19 5.22 -2.87
C GLY A 41 7.40 4.39 -2.52
N THR A 42 8.57 5.01 -2.49
CA THR A 42 9.79 4.48 -1.88
C THR A 42 9.46 4.00 -0.46
N GLY A 43 9.62 2.69 -0.23
CA GLY A 43 9.22 2.10 1.04
C GLY A 43 10.18 2.52 2.15
N GLY A 44 9.68 2.90 3.31
CA GLY A 44 10.43 2.97 4.57
C GLY A 44 11.70 3.81 4.68
N GLU A 45 12.30 4.24 3.57
CA GLU A 45 13.58 4.98 3.55
C GLU A 45 13.52 6.28 4.37
N GLY A 46 12.40 7.01 4.28
CA GLY A 46 12.19 8.20 5.07
C GLY A 46 12.18 7.92 6.59
N LEU A 47 11.57 6.82 7.00
CA LEU A 47 11.56 6.40 8.40
C LEU A 47 12.95 5.97 8.85
N VAL A 48 13.67 5.19 8.05
CA VAL A 48 15.05 4.78 8.34
C VAL A 48 15.96 6.01 8.48
N ALA A 49 15.85 6.98 7.56
CA ALA A 49 16.60 8.22 7.62
C ALA A 49 16.26 9.05 8.89
N ALA A 50 14.99 9.11 9.29
CA ALA A 50 14.57 9.80 10.51
C ALA A 50 15.12 9.11 11.76
N LEU A 51 15.07 7.79 11.83
CA LEU A 51 15.64 7.01 12.94
C LEU A 51 17.17 7.14 13.00
N ALA A 52 17.86 7.14 11.86
CA ALA A 52 19.30 7.37 11.80
C ALA A 52 19.69 8.75 12.34
N ARG A 53 18.91 9.81 12.03
CA ARG A 53 19.14 11.15 12.58
C ARG A 53 18.95 11.20 14.09
N ILE A 54 17.93 10.50 14.62
CA ILE A 54 17.72 10.38 16.06
C ILE A 54 18.92 9.69 16.72
N ALA A 55 19.39 8.57 16.15
CA ALA A 55 20.55 7.84 16.66
C ALA A 55 21.81 8.71 16.67
N LEU A 56 22.07 9.46 15.61
CA LEU A 56 23.21 10.39 15.52
C LEU A 56 23.10 11.51 16.55
N ALA A 57 21.91 12.10 16.76
CA ALA A 57 21.70 13.14 17.76
C ALA A 57 21.96 12.61 19.18
N LEU A 58 21.53 11.39 19.49
CA LEU A 58 21.79 10.72 20.77
C LEU A 58 23.27 10.40 20.96
N GLN A 59 23.98 9.93 19.92
CA GLN A 59 25.42 9.68 20.00
C GLN A 59 26.25 10.95 20.17
N ALA A 60 25.85 12.05 19.54
CA ALA A 60 26.50 13.35 19.70
C ALA A 60 26.37 13.92 21.13
N SER A 61 25.35 13.51 21.85
CA SER A 61 25.07 13.96 23.23
C SER A 61 25.58 13.00 24.32
N ASP A 62 26.38 11.99 23.96
CA ASP A 62 26.93 11.02 24.91
C ASP A 62 27.74 11.75 26.02
N PRO A 63 27.28 11.67 27.28
CA PRO A 63 27.93 12.35 28.41
C PRO A 63 29.37 11.87 28.66
N VAL A 64 29.71 10.64 28.23
CA VAL A 64 31.06 10.07 28.39
C VAL A 64 32.04 10.77 27.46
N ARG A 65 31.65 11.08 26.23
CA ARG A 65 32.49 11.85 25.29
C ARG A 65 32.67 13.30 25.73
N LEU A 66 31.60 13.92 26.25
CA LEU A 66 31.65 15.30 26.78
C LEU A 66 32.57 15.41 28.01
N ARG A 67 32.63 14.39 28.87
CA ARG A 67 33.53 14.35 30.04
C ARG A 67 35.01 14.27 29.65
N ARG A 68 35.37 13.64 28.55
CA ARG A 68 36.76 13.51 28.10
C ARG A 68 37.33 14.81 27.53
N GLN A 69 36.52 15.73 27.06
CA GLN A 69 36.96 17.03 26.53
C GLN A 69 37.01 18.15 27.59
N GLU A 70 36.73 17.83 28.85
CA GLU A 70 36.60 18.82 29.92
C GLU A 70 37.95 19.23 30.49
N SER A 71 38.35 20.49 30.21
CA SER A 71 39.41 21.19 30.91
C SER A 71 39.02 21.58 32.35
N TRP A 72 39.93 21.47 33.31
CA TRP A 72 39.74 21.78 34.73
C TRP A 72 39.20 23.17 35.00
N TRP A 73 39.49 24.17 34.19
CA TRP A 73 39.04 25.55 34.31
C TRP A 73 37.52 25.76 34.07
N GLY A 74 36.87 24.86 33.34
CA GLY A 74 35.42 24.95 33.07
C GLY A 74 34.53 24.66 34.30
N ARG A 75 35.08 24.18 35.40
CA ARG A 75 34.30 23.76 36.60
C ARG A 75 33.89 24.94 37.52
N LEU A 76 34.50 26.10 37.38
CA LEU A 76 34.32 27.23 38.31
C LEU A 76 33.34 28.32 37.83
N LEU A 77 32.94 28.37 36.58
CA LEU A 77 32.15 29.46 36.02
C LEU A 77 30.79 28.95 35.45
N GLY A 78 29.74 29.02 36.26
CA GLY A 78 28.35 29.07 35.80
C GLY A 78 27.85 27.88 34.92
N ARG A 79 28.41 26.71 35.06
CA ARG A 79 28.29 25.55 34.19
C ARG A 79 26.91 24.88 34.16
N ASP A 80 26.11 25.08 35.20
CA ASP A 80 24.80 24.45 35.31
C ASP A 80 23.80 25.07 34.31
N VAL A 81 23.90 26.39 34.08
CA VAL A 81 23.01 27.08 33.12
C VAL A 81 23.33 26.67 31.68
N ALA A 82 24.64 26.54 31.34
CA ALA A 82 25.03 26.11 30.01
C ALA A 82 24.62 24.64 29.73
N ARG A 83 24.75 23.76 30.70
CA ARG A 83 24.30 22.35 30.60
C ARG A 83 22.79 22.27 30.50
N GLN A 84 22.04 23.07 31.26
CA GLN A 84 20.60 23.09 31.18
C GLN A 84 20.11 23.62 29.84
N ALA A 85 20.72 24.67 29.29
CA ALA A 85 20.41 25.19 27.96
C ALA A 85 20.73 24.17 26.87
N GLN A 86 21.86 23.45 26.97
CA GLN A 86 22.22 22.39 26.03
C GLN A 86 21.26 21.20 26.10
N ALA A 87 20.85 20.78 27.30
CA ALA A 87 19.88 19.73 27.50
C ALA A 87 18.50 20.11 26.94
N GLN A 88 18.05 21.34 27.14
CA GLN A 88 16.80 21.86 26.57
C GLN A 88 16.86 21.92 25.03
N GLY A 89 17.98 22.38 24.47
CA GLY A 89 18.20 22.41 23.02
C GLY A 89 18.15 21.00 22.42
N LEU A 90 18.81 20.03 23.06
CA LEU A 90 18.78 18.63 22.62
C LEU A 90 17.36 18.03 22.72
N GLN A 91 16.66 18.31 23.83
CA GLN A 91 15.28 17.85 24.01
C GLN A 91 14.35 18.40 22.91
N ALA A 92 14.50 19.69 22.57
CA ALA A 92 13.74 20.31 21.50
C ALA A 92 14.05 19.65 20.13
N GLN A 93 15.34 19.43 19.82
CA GLN A 93 15.77 18.75 18.58
C GLN A 93 15.23 17.33 18.50
N LEU A 94 15.33 16.55 19.58
CA LEU A 94 14.80 15.20 19.64
C LEU A 94 13.27 15.19 19.50
N GLY A 95 12.59 16.18 20.08
CA GLY A 95 11.15 16.33 19.93
C GLY A 95 10.72 16.47 18.46
N VAL A 96 11.41 17.34 17.71
CA VAL A 96 11.16 17.51 16.26
C VAL A 96 11.46 16.24 15.48
N LEU A 97 12.59 15.58 15.74
CA LEU A 97 12.96 14.34 15.06
C LEU A 97 11.97 13.20 15.34
N VAL A 98 11.46 13.09 16.56
CA VAL A 98 10.44 12.11 16.93
C VAL A 98 9.11 12.39 16.22
N LEU A 99 8.72 13.66 16.11
CA LEU A 99 7.53 14.02 15.32
C LEU A 99 7.68 13.62 13.86
N GLN A 100 8.81 13.94 13.23
CA GLN A 100 9.10 13.54 11.85
C GLN A 100 9.07 12.01 11.68
N ALA A 101 9.67 11.26 12.61
CA ALA A 101 9.65 9.81 12.58
C ALA A 101 8.21 9.25 12.69
N ARG A 102 7.38 9.86 13.54
CA ARG A 102 5.96 9.48 13.67
C ARG A 102 5.17 9.74 12.38
N GLU A 103 5.36 10.89 11.75
CA GLU A 103 4.71 11.21 10.48
C GLU A 103 5.12 10.20 9.38
N GLN A 104 6.41 9.87 9.28
CA GLN A 104 6.90 8.86 8.35
C GLN A 104 6.33 7.47 8.64
N ALA A 105 6.24 7.09 9.90
CA ALA A 105 5.64 5.82 10.31
C ALA A 105 4.14 5.74 9.98
N GLN A 106 3.39 6.82 10.23
CA GLN A 106 1.98 6.90 9.87
C GLN A 106 1.76 6.83 8.36
N GLY A 107 2.57 7.56 7.58
CA GLY A 107 2.53 7.48 6.12
C GLY A 107 2.87 6.09 5.59
N LEU A 108 3.81 5.39 6.22
CA LEU A 108 4.12 3.99 5.88
C LEU A 108 2.95 3.06 6.22
N ALA A 109 2.36 3.19 7.39
CA ALA A 109 1.20 2.39 7.80
C ALA A 109 0.02 2.56 6.84
N GLN A 110 -0.29 3.79 6.42
CA GLN A 110 -1.34 4.06 5.44
C GLN A 110 -1.03 3.39 4.09
N ARG A 111 0.21 3.46 3.61
CA ARG A 111 0.62 2.79 2.36
C ARG A 111 0.50 1.27 2.45
N VAL A 112 0.86 0.69 3.59
CA VAL A 112 0.69 -0.75 3.83
C VAL A 112 -0.78 -1.15 3.78
N GLN A 113 -1.66 -0.37 4.41
CA GLN A 113 -3.10 -0.62 4.36
C GLN A 113 -3.66 -0.48 2.93
N GLN A 114 -3.24 0.55 2.18
CA GLN A 114 -3.65 0.71 0.78
C GLN A 114 -3.21 -0.45 -0.09
N ARG A 115 -1.97 -0.92 0.07
CA ARG A 115 -1.47 -2.10 -0.65
C ARG A 115 -2.22 -3.38 -0.29
N ALA A 116 -2.52 -3.58 0.99
CA ALA A 116 -3.32 -4.72 1.42
C ALA A 116 -4.72 -4.70 0.78
N GLN A 117 -5.36 -3.53 0.70
CA GLN A 117 -6.64 -3.37 0.02
C GLN A 117 -6.52 -3.66 -1.48
N THR A 118 -5.47 -3.16 -2.14
CA THR A 118 -5.22 -3.44 -3.57
C THR A 118 -5.04 -4.93 -3.84
N ILE A 119 -4.40 -5.67 -2.94
CA ILE A 119 -4.26 -7.13 -3.07
C ILE A 119 -5.65 -7.79 -3.01
N ILE A 120 -6.47 -7.43 -2.03
CA ILE A 120 -7.83 -7.97 -1.88
C ILE A 120 -8.67 -7.67 -3.13
N ASP A 121 -8.58 -6.45 -3.67
CA ASP A 121 -9.32 -6.05 -4.86
C ASP A 121 -8.83 -6.82 -6.10
N ASN A 122 -7.53 -7.07 -6.22
CA ASN A 122 -6.96 -7.87 -7.30
C ASN A 122 -7.38 -9.35 -7.21
N ASP A 123 -7.41 -9.92 -6.01
CA ASP A 123 -7.88 -11.30 -5.79
C ASP A 123 -9.36 -11.44 -6.16
N ALA A 124 -10.18 -10.46 -5.78
CA ALA A 124 -11.59 -10.42 -6.16
C ALA A 124 -11.76 -10.28 -7.69
N ALA A 125 -10.93 -9.46 -8.34
CA ALA A 125 -10.93 -9.31 -9.79
C ALA A 125 -10.53 -10.60 -10.51
N ALA A 126 -9.52 -11.30 -10.01
CA ALA A 126 -9.09 -12.61 -10.56
C ALA A 126 -10.20 -13.65 -10.43
N ALA A 127 -10.83 -13.75 -9.26
CA ALA A 127 -11.96 -14.66 -9.04
C ALA A 127 -13.15 -14.36 -9.96
N ALA A 128 -13.45 -13.07 -10.19
CA ALA A 128 -14.49 -12.67 -11.12
C ALA A 128 -14.15 -13.05 -12.58
N LEU A 129 -12.91 -12.87 -13.01
CA LEU A 129 -12.46 -13.29 -14.35
C LEU A 129 -12.57 -14.82 -14.53
N GLU A 130 -12.19 -15.60 -13.54
CA GLU A 130 -12.34 -17.05 -13.54
C GLU A 130 -13.82 -17.46 -13.63
N ALA A 131 -14.70 -16.82 -12.87
CA ALA A 131 -16.14 -17.08 -12.91
C ALA A 131 -16.73 -16.78 -14.30
N TRP A 132 -16.35 -15.65 -14.90
CA TRP A 132 -16.78 -15.29 -16.26
C TRP A 132 -16.24 -16.26 -17.31
N ALA A 133 -14.97 -16.66 -17.22
CA ALA A 133 -14.37 -17.64 -18.14
C ALA A 133 -15.05 -19.01 -18.03
N THR A 134 -15.27 -19.49 -16.81
CA THR A 134 -15.91 -20.78 -16.55
C THR A 134 -17.37 -20.79 -17.04
N PHE A 135 -18.11 -19.71 -16.76
CA PHE A 135 -19.48 -19.57 -17.23
C PHE A 135 -19.54 -19.53 -18.76
N GLY A 136 -18.66 -18.76 -19.42
CA GLY A 136 -18.57 -18.70 -20.86
C GLY A 136 -18.24 -20.07 -21.51
N ALA A 137 -17.26 -20.78 -20.93
CA ALA A 137 -16.91 -22.13 -21.41
C ALA A 137 -18.07 -23.12 -21.28
N ALA A 138 -18.79 -23.10 -20.14
CA ALA A 138 -19.95 -23.98 -19.95
C ALA A 138 -21.06 -23.69 -20.97
N GLN A 139 -21.29 -22.42 -21.30
CA GLN A 139 -22.27 -22.01 -22.29
C GLN A 139 -21.88 -22.45 -23.72
N LEU A 140 -20.60 -22.30 -24.09
CA LEU A 140 -20.11 -22.79 -25.37
C LEU A 140 -20.29 -24.32 -25.51
N ALA A 141 -19.93 -25.07 -24.48
CA ALA A 141 -20.12 -26.52 -24.47
C ALA A 141 -21.60 -26.93 -24.63
N SER A 142 -22.50 -26.19 -24.00
CA SER A 142 -23.95 -26.43 -24.12
C SER A 142 -24.47 -26.16 -25.54
N LEU A 143 -23.96 -25.12 -26.21
CA LEU A 143 -24.32 -24.79 -27.59
C LEU A 143 -23.78 -25.81 -28.60
N GLU A 144 -22.54 -26.29 -28.41
CA GLU A 144 -21.95 -27.35 -29.23
C GLU A 144 -22.75 -28.66 -29.10
N GLY A 145 -23.15 -29.05 -27.88
CA GLY A 145 -24.00 -30.20 -27.64
C GLY A 145 -25.37 -30.08 -28.31
N ALA A 146 -25.98 -28.92 -28.23
CA ALA A 146 -27.28 -28.65 -28.88
C ALA A 146 -27.18 -28.68 -30.41
N ALA A 147 -26.10 -28.16 -30.99
CA ALA A 147 -25.83 -28.19 -32.43
C ALA A 147 -25.61 -29.61 -32.93
N GLN A 148 -24.89 -30.46 -32.19
CA GLN A 148 -24.69 -31.86 -32.51
C GLN A 148 -25.99 -32.68 -32.50
N VAL A 149 -26.87 -32.45 -31.52
CA VAL A 149 -28.20 -33.10 -31.45
C VAL A 149 -29.09 -32.65 -32.59
N ALA A 150 -29.02 -31.39 -33.00
CA ALA A 150 -29.82 -30.86 -34.12
C ALA A 150 -29.34 -31.41 -35.50
N LEU A 151 -28.07 -31.75 -35.62
CA LEU A 151 -27.45 -32.32 -36.87
C LEU A 151 -27.46 -33.84 -36.91
N ALA A 152 -27.89 -34.52 -35.87
CA ALA A 152 -28.01 -35.99 -35.89
C ALA A 152 -29.06 -36.40 -36.93
N PRO A 153 -28.73 -37.33 -37.87
CA PRO A 153 -29.69 -37.80 -38.88
C PRO A 153 -30.87 -38.47 -38.20
N ARG A 154 -32.09 -38.07 -38.60
CA ARG A 154 -33.34 -38.69 -38.18
C ARG A 154 -33.56 -40.00 -38.89
#